data_a985c0ed6df4e30ee705089a52e065c3
#
_entry.id   a985c0ed6df4e30ee705089a52e065c3
#
_cell.length_a   1.000
_cell.length_b   1.000
_cell.length_c   1.000
_cell.angle_alpha   90.00
_cell.angle_beta   90.00
_cell.angle_gamma   90.00
#
_symmetry.space_group_name_H-M   'P 1'
#
loop_
_entity.id
_entity.type
_entity.pdbx_description
1 polymer ?
#
loop_
_entity_poly.entity_id
_entity_poly.type
_entity_poly.pdbx_seq_one_letter_code
_entity_poly.pdbx_strand_id
1 'polypeptide(L)'
;MFSAYTWNTNKKLKNSEIYKNYERNKKLFDGKSSEVFYNAVLSRVKLEYMGVIDSNNKYYEFVREGNTIVRREKSFKDLIVGNNILGSITKLYAEFASNSEPTVNLEDEKKNILEKIDLQDKTSEAVAIQSYGGRLLLKGFIVDSNLYLDIVAPHQYFTVSSILSEEIIEKYVIFTEEKKILKTEIYSEGCTEYRKYKIDGQNFEELDYENDLSQYGAIKDGKGWKKVYKGWQVVEVHNLFKRSDYVEDLVILNRELVVGDTLTSQAFDKVANPLLQVPEGALEYDEDGNLTVKMNDRVIIVDPEDKDLKQVELKTKTEEWKIHRTGIFDQIYIATGTNEQAFGLNKNGIPASGEAKRRDLERIISTVITKRDRVFVGFEKIIKWGYSTIYNGELDITISGKDILSLGVGEKIIIAVQGITSGILSIESAIKYVNIGDININEEMARLKNDLAYKTKLIEALQTLSQLDTEERVAGLIKKQADELMKELGLNE
;
A
#
# COMPACT_ATOMS: atom_id res chain seq x y z
N MET A 1 -0.64 -11.66 -35.46
CA MET A 1 -1.73 -12.61 -35.15
C MET A 1 -1.48 -13.18 -33.77
N PHE A 2 -2.47 -13.13 -32.86
CA PHE A 2 -2.39 -13.85 -31.59
C PHE A 2 -2.37 -15.34 -31.92
N SER A 3 -1.31 -16.05 -31.61
CA SER A 3 -1.13 -17.45 -32.00
C SER A 3 -1.21 -18.36 -30.77
N ALA A 4 -1.55 -19.64 -31.00
CA ALA A 4 -1.44 -20.67 -29.99
C ALA A 4 -0.05 -20.72 -29.35
N TYR A 5 1.00 -20.39 -30.11
CA TYR A 5 2.38 -20.26 -29.61
C TYR A 5 2.50 -19.15 -28.56
N THR A 6 1.97 -17.95 -28.84
CA THR A 6 1.99 -16.81 -27.92
C THR A 6 1.26 -17.14 -26.62
N TRP A 7 0.10 -17.81 -26.71
CA TRP A 7 -0.65 -18.26 -25.53
C TRP A 7 0.08 -19.37 -24.77
N ASN A 8 0.55 -20.40 -25.46
CA ASN A 8 1.23 -21.53 -24.81
C ASN A 8 2.55 -21.09 -24.13
N THR A 9 3.27 -20.14 -24.73
CA THR A 9 4.43 -19.52 -24.10
C THR A 9 4.00 -18.76 -22.84
N ASN A 10 2.87 -18.06 -22.87
CA ASN A 10 2.33 -17.32 -21.74
C ASN A 10 1.53 -18.18 -20.75
N LYS A 11 0.99 -19.34 -21.15
CA LYS A 11 0.45 -20.34 -20.21
C LYS A 11 1.56 -20.99 -19.37
N LYS A 12 2.79 -21.03 -19.88
CA LYS A 12 3.97 -21.26 -19.05
C LYS A 12 4.18 -20.13 -18.05
N LEU A 13 3.66 -18.90 -18.28
CA LEU A 13 3.67 -17.80 -17.32
C LEU A 13 2.72 -18.02 -16.14
N LYS A 14 1.58 -18.74 -16.28
CA LYS A 14 0.77 -19.17 -15.11
C LYS A 14 1.54 -20.12 -14.18
N ASN A 15 2.49 -20.86 -14.72
CA ASN A 15 3.46 -21.65 -13.97
C ASN A 15 4.76 -20.87 -13.72
N SER A 16 4.87 -19.63 -14.23
CA SER A 16 6.03 -18.79 -14.03
C SER A 16 6.11 -18.34 -12.58
N GLU A 17 7.31 -18.10 -12.16
CA GLU A 17 7.63 -17.58 -10.85
C GLU A 17 6.92 -16.23 -10.57
N ILE A 18 6.79 -15.40 -11.59
CA ILE A 18 6.11 -14.09 -11.52
C ILE A 18 4.63 -14.24 -11.12
N TYR A 19 3.90 -15.17 -11.74
CA TYR A 19 2.49 -15.38 -11.42
C TYR A 19 2.30 -15.98 -10.03
N LYS A 20 3.09 -17.00 -9.69
CA LYS A 20 3.06 -17.62 -8.34
C LYS A 20 3.42 -16.62 -7.25
N ASN A 21 4.43 -15.80 -7.49
CA ASN A 21 4.84 -14.75 -6.56
C ASN A 21 3.77 -13.68 -6.43
N TYR A 22 3.11 -13.28 -7.53
CA TYR A 22 2.00 -12.34 -7.46
C TYR A 22 0.84 -12.87 -6.59
N GLU A 23 0.37 -14.11 -6.83
CA GLU A 23 -0.70 -14.70 -6.02
C GLU A 23 -0.34 -14.82 -4.55
N ARG A 24 0.89 -15.27 -4.25
CA ARG A 24 1.40 -15.30 -2.89
C ARG A 24 1.40 -13.92 -2.24
N ASN A 25 1.97 -12.94 -2.93
CA ASN A 25 2.10 -11.58 -2.44
C ASN A 25 0.73 -10.92 -2.22
N LYS A 26 -0.22 -11.16 -3.13
CA LYS A 26 -1.59 -10.70 -2.97
C LYS A 26 -2.26 -11.29 -1.73
N LYS A 27 -2.09 -12.60 -1.50
CA LYS A 27 -2.59 -13.25 -0.28
C LYS A 27 -1.98 -12.65 0.98
N LEU A 28 -0.69 -12.33 0.97
CA LEU A 28 -0.02 -11.65 2.09
C LEU A 28 -0.57 -10.23 2.29
N PHE A 29 -0.80 -9.49 1.21
CA PHE A 29 -1.43 -8.17 1.27
C PHE A 29 -2.86 -8.25 1.85
N ASP A 30 -3.65 -9.24 1.43
CA ASP A 30 -5.02 -9.49 1.90
C ASP A 30 -5.08 -10.02 3.35
N GLY A 31 -3.95 -10.19 4.04
CA GLY A 31 -3.90 -10.70 5.42
C GLY A 31 -4.04 -12.21 5.55
N LYS A 32 -3.83 -12.97 4.48
CA LYS A 32 -3.95 -14.44 4.44
C LYS A 32 -2.62 -15.14 4.68
N SER A 33 -1.78 -14.62 5.57
CA SER A 33 -0.47 -15.18 5.89
C SER A 33 -0.56 -16.62 6.44
N SER A 34 -1.64 -16.94 7.18
CA SER A 34 -1.91 -18.30 7.66
C SER A 34 -2.13 -19.31 6.52
N GLU A 35 -2.68 -18.89 5.38
CA GLU A 35 -2.82 -19.75 4.20
C GLU A 35 -1.49 -19.93 3.47
N VAL A 36 -0.75 -18.83 3.31
CA VAL A 36 0.52 -18.83 2.59
C VAL A 36 1.57 -19.69 3.31
N PHE A 37 1.61 -19.61 4.64
CA PHE A 37 2.63 -20.29 5.46
C PHE A 37 2.13 -21.57 6.14
N TYR A 38 0.93 -22.04 5.76
CA TYR A 38 0.30 -23.24 6.35
C TYR A 38 1.25 -24.44 6.42
N ASN A 39 1.90 -24.80 5.32
CA ASN A 39 2.80 -25.96 5.28
C ASN A 39 4.07 -25.74 6.11
N ALA A 40 4.58 -24.51 6.19
CA ALA A 40 5.75 -24.20 7.00
C ALA A 40 5.47 -24.33 8.49
N VAL A 41 4.29 -23.86 8.94
CA VAL A 41 3.84 -24.03 10.31
C VAL A 41 3.58 -25.52 10.60
N LEU A 42 2.85 -26.21 9.73
CA LEU A 42 2.49 -27.62 9.89
C LEU A 42 3.74 -28.50 10.03
N SER A 43 4.79 -28.24 9.25
CA SER A 43 6.03 -29.04 9.32
C SER A 43 6.75 -28.94 10.68
N ARG A 44 6.74 -27.75 11.30
CA ARG A 44 7.36 -27.52 12.61
C ARG A 44 6.48 -27.97 13.77
N VAL A 45 5.18 -27.73 13.70
CA VAL A 45 4.24 -28.11 14.77
C VAL A 45 4.02 -29.62 14.81
N LYS A 46 4.03 -30.31 13.67
CA LYS A 46 3.79 -31.77 13.61
C LYS A 46 4.83 -32.56 14.45
N LEU A 47 6.03 -32.02 14.61
CA LEU A 47 7.05 -32.64 15.45
C LEU A 47 6.73 -32.54 16.96
N GLU A 48 6.01 -31.53 17.41
CA GLU A 48 5.67 -31.30 18.81
C GLU A 48 4.28 -31.84 19.21
N TYR A 49 3.37 -32.04 18.26
CA TYR A 49 1.97 -32.44 18.50
C TYR A 49 1.61 -33.82 17.96
N MET A 50 2.55 -34.73 17.87
CA MET A 50 2.34 -36.09 17.32
C MET A 50 1.20 -36.89 17.98
N GLY A 51 0.58 -36.38 19.05
CA GLY A 51 -0.56 -37.02 19.70
C GLY A 51 -1.92 -36.34 19.44
N VAL A 52 -1.94 -35.12 18.86
CA VAL A 52 -3.17 -34.29 18.78
C VAL A 52 -3.65 -34.09 17.35
N ILE A 53 -2.79 -34.24 16.35
CA ILE A 53 -3.13 -34.08 14.93
C ILE A 53 -3.21 -35.47 14.29
N ASP A 54 -4.37 -35.82 13.75
CA ASP A 54 -4.54 -37.07 13.01
C ASP A 54 -3.81 -37.07 11.66
N SER A 55 -3.79 -38.21 10.97
CA SER A 55 -3.16 -38.37 9.66
C SER A 55 -3.73 -37.44 8.56
N ASN A 56 -4.91 -36.86 8.81
CA ASN A 56 -5.57 -35.91 7.90
C ASN A 56 -5.34 -34.44 8.27
N ASN A 57 -4.40 -34.16 9.19
CA ASN A 57 -4.11 -32.81 9.71
C ASN A 57 -5.32 -32.16 10.42
N LYS A 58 -6.17 -32.95 11.05
CA LYS A 58 -7.30 -32.48 11.82
C LYS A 58 -6.88 -32.34 13.28
N TYR A 59 -7.24 -31.21 13.88
CA TYR A 59 -7.08 -30.92 15.28
C TYR A 59 -8.40 -31.13 16.01
N TYR A 60 -8.35 -31.65 17.21
CA TYR A 60 -9.53 -31.88 18.03
C TYR A 60 -9.43 -31.10 19.33
N GLU A 61 -10.46 -30.31 19.59
CA GLU A 61 -10.66 -29.60 20.85
C GLU A 61 -11.72 -30.33 21.67
N PHE A 62 -11.46 -30.50 22.97
CA PHE A 62 -12.46 -31.01 23.89
C PHE A 62 -13.17 -29.84 24.55
N VAL A 63 -14.44 -29.66 24.20
CA VAL A 63 -15.27 -28.54 24.74
C VAL A 63 -16.30 -29.12 25.70
N ARG A 64 -16.43 -28.50 26.88
CA ARG A 64 -17.45 -28.88 27.84
C ARG A 64 -18.80 -28.28 27.42
N GLU A 65 -19.77 -29.12 27.08
CA GLU A 65 -21.16 -28.75 26.81
C GLU A 65 -22.04 -29.30 27.92
N GLY A 66 -22.40 -28.44 28.86
CA GLY A 66 -23.11 -28.85 30.08
C GLY A 66 -22.26 -29.80 30.96
N ASN A 67 -22.72 -31.02 31.17
CA ASN A 67 -21.99 -32.06 31.92
C ASN A 67 -21.22 -33.01 31.05
N THR A 68 -21.22 -32.86 29.73
CA THR A 68 -20.52 -33.74 28.79
C THR A 68 -19.34 -33.02 28.14
N ILE A 69 -18.26 -33.77 27.94
CA ILE A 69 -17.11 -33.30 27.13
C ILE A 69 -17.34 -33.79 25.71
N VAL A 70 -17.48 -32.86 24.79
CA VAL A 70 -17.69 -33.15 23.37
C VAL A 70 -16.39 -32.87 22.61
N ARG A 71 -15.95 -33.86 21.82
CA ARG A 71 -14.80 -33.69 20.90
C ARG A 71 -15.24 -32.92 19.67
N ARG A 72 -14.75 -31.70 19.50
CA ARG A 72 -14.99 -30.87 18.31
C ARG A 72 -13.76 -30.91 17.39
N GLU A 73 -14.01 -31.19 16.13
CA GLU A 73 -12.99 -31.08 15.08
C GLU A 73 -12.75 -29.60 14.76
N LYS A 74 -11.48 -29.18 14.79
CA LYS A 74 -11.03 -27.86 14.33
C LYS A 74 -10.03 -28.01 13.20
N SER A 75 -10.02 -27.04 12.28
CA SER A 75 -8.99 -26.96 11.27
C SER A 75 -7.67 -26.54 11.89
N PHE A 76 -6.57 -27.18 11.52
CA PHE A 76 -5.22 -26.73 11.93
C PHE A 76 -4.97 -25.27 11.54
N LYS A 77 -5.62 -24.78 10.47
CA LYS A 77 -5.55 -23.39 10.04
C LYS A 77 -5.97 -22.40 11.14
N ASP A 78 -6.92 -22.78 11.99
CA ASP A 78 -7.46 -21.94 13.06
C ASP A 78 -6.46 -21.77 14.23
N LEU A 79 -5.44 -22.60 14.29
CA LEU A 79 -4.36 -22.51 15.27
C LEU A 79 -3.20 -21.61 14.83
N ILE A 80 -3.16 -21.21 13.56
CA ILE A 80 -2.06 -20.43 13.02
C ILE A 80 -2.25 -18.95 13.38
N VAL A 81 -1.32 -18.41 14.14
CA VAL A 81 -1.25 -16.99 14.44
C VAL A 81 -0.71 -16.25 13.22
N GLY A 82 -1.61 -15.58 12.49
CA GLY A 82 -1.24 -14.80 11.31
C GLY A 82 -0.48 -13.52 11.68
N ASN A 83 0.48 -13.14 10.84
CA ASN A 83 1.17 -11.86 10.93
C ASN A 83 1.14 -11.18 9.55
N ASN A 84 0.57 -9.98 9.48
CA ASN A 84 0.36 -9.25 8.23
C ASN A 84 1.25 -8.01 8.11
N ILE A 85 2.49 -8.06 8.58
CA ILE A 85 3.40 -6.90 8.56
C ILE A 85 3.63 -6.38 7.14
N LEU A 86 3.82 -7.26 6.15
CA LEU A 86 4.05 -6.85 4.77
C LEU A 86 2.83 -6.16 4.16
N GLY A 87 1.63 -6.69 4.41
CA GLY A 87 0.38 -6.05 4.00
C GLY A 87 0.16 -4.70 4.67
N SER A 88 0.51 -4.57 5.96
CA SER A 88 0.41 -3.33 6.71
C SER A 88 1.37 -2.26 6.15
N ILE A 89 2.61 -2.63 5.81
CA ILE A 89 3.57 -1.71 5.17
C ILE A 89 3.05 -1.24 3.80
N THR A 90 2.51 -2.14 3.00
CA THR A 90 1.95 -1.78 1.68
C THR A 90 0.74 -0.85 1.80
N LYS A 91 -0.15 -1.11 2.76
CA LYS A 91 -1.28 -0.21 3.07
C LYS A 91 -0.79 1.17 3.49
N LEU A 92 0.23 1.23 4.34
CA LEU A 92 0.85 2.48 4.75
C LEU A 92 1.42 3.28 3.56
N TYR A 93 2.08 2.60 2.60
CA TYR A 93 2.54 3.26 1.37
C TYR A 93 1.37 3.81 0.55
N ALA A 94 0.30 3.05 0.39
CA ALA A 94 -0.88 3.46 -0.34
C ALA A 94 -1.59 4.64 0.33
N GLU A 95 -1.77 4.60 1.64
CA GLU A 95 -2.35 5.68 2.45
C GLU A 95 -1.52 6.95 2.38
N PHE A 96 -0.20 6.86 2.50
CA PHE A 96 0.67 8.03 2.38
C PHE A 96 0.69 8.62 0.97
N ALA A 97 0.59 7.78 -0.07
CA ALA A 97 0.54 8.23 -1.46
C ALA A 97 -0.75 8.98 -1.79
N SER A 98 -1.86 8.62 -1.14
CA SER A 98 -3.20 9.15 -1.37
C SER A 98 -3.74 9.98 -0.20
N ASN A 99 -2.89 10.45 0.71
CA ASN A 99 -3.28 11.20 1.90
C ASN A 99 -3.99 12.54 1.60
N SER A 100 -3.88 13.02 0.38
CA SER A 100 -4.53 14.23 -0.12
C SER A 100 -4.86 14.09 -1.59
N GLU A 101 -5.89 14.80 -2.03
CA GLU A 101 -6.24 14.89 -3.44
C GLU A 101 -5.06 15.42 -4.26
N PRO A 102 -4.68 14.77 -5.36
CA PRO A 102 -3.63 15.25 -6.25
C PRO A 102 -3.96 16.62 -6.82
N THR A 103 -2.94 17.47 -6.92
CA THR A 103 -3.08 18.75 -7.59
C THR A 103 -2.88 18.55 -9.09
N VAL A 104 -3.89 18.89 -9.87
CA VAL A 104 -3.84 18.80 -11.33
C VAL A 104 -3.70 20.20 -11.90
N ASN A 105 -2.58 20.46 -12.57
CA ASN A 105 -2.38 21.71 -13.30
C ASN A 105 -3.02 21.56 -14.69
N LEU A 106 -4.26 22.05 -14.80
CA LEU A 106 -5.08 21.98 -16.01
C LEU A 106 -6.00 23.18 -16.05
N GLU A 107 -6.21 23.75 -17.26
CA GLU A 107 -7.17 24.82 -17.49
C GLU A 107 -8.58 24.38 -17.10
N ASP A 108 -9.36 25.26 -16.46
CA ASP A 108 -10.68 24.92 -15.92
C ASP A 108 -11.64 24.35 -16.97
N GLU A 109 -11.58 24.89 -18.20
CA GLU A 109 -12.42 24.42 -19.33
C GLU A 109 -12.15 22.95 -19.72
N LYS A 110 -10.95 22.46 -19.41
CA LYS A 110 -10.50 21.09 -19.74
C LYS A 110 -10.66 20.09 -18.59
N LYS A 111 -11.02 20.56 -17.39
CA LYS A 111 -11.16 19.72 -16.18
C LYS A 111 -12.28 18.67 -16.30
N ASN A 112 -13.25 18.88 -17.17
CA ASN A 112 -14.35 17.93 -17.39
C ASN A 112 -13.89 16.53 -17.75
N ILE A 113 -12.67 16.38 -18.33
CA ILE A 113 -12.11 15.05 -18.63
C ILE A 113 -11.84 14.21 -17.38
N LEU A 114 -11.66 14.84 -16.23
CA LEU A 114 -11.35 14.18 -14.95
C LEU A 114 -12.61 13.83 -14.15
N GLU A 115 -13.80 14.27 -14.57
CA GLU A 115 -15.04 14.17 -13.78
C GLU A 115 -15.38 12.74 -13.33
N LYS A 116 -15.01 11.75 -14.14
CA LYS A 116 -15.28 10.32 -13.87
C LYS A 116 -14.07 9.56 -13.31
N ILE A 117 -12.98 10.27 -12.99
CA ILE A 117 -11.76 9.65 -12.50
C ILE A 117 -11.48 10.15 -11.07
N ASP A 118 -11.63 9.26 -10.09
CA ASP A 118 -11.15 9.51 -8.73
C ASP A 118 -9.65 9.24 -8.69
N LEU A 119 -8.85 10.30 -8.89
CA LEU A 119 -7.39 10.18 -8.90
C LEU A 119 -6.82 9.78 -7.53
N GLN A 120 -7.47 10.16 -6.43
CA GLN A 120 -7.00 9.85 -5.10
C GLN A 120 -7.16 8.35 -4.80
N ASP A 121 -8.34 7.80 -5.05
CA ASP A 121 -8.62 6.37 -4.87
C ASP A 121 -7.75 5.52 -5.81
N LYS A 122 -7.68 5.92 -7.08
CA LYS A 122 -6.83 5.24 -8.08
C LYS A 122 -5.34 5.28 -7.73
N THR A 123 -4.86 6.35 -7.07
CA THR A 123 -3.47 6.41 -6.58
C THR A 123 -3.23 5.38 -5.50
N SER A 124 -4.13 5.26 -4.54
CA SER A 124 -4.05 4.26 -3.46
C SER A 124 -3.99 2.83 -4.03
N GLU A 125 -4.94 2.49 -4.91
CA GLU A 125 -5.03 1.19 -5.57
C GLU A 125 -3.74 0.90 -6.38
N ALA A 126 -3.29 1.87 -7.20
CA ALA A 126 -2.12 1.70 -8.04
C ALA A 126 -0.84 1.47 -7.23
N VAL A 127 -0.60 2.27 -6.18
CA VAL A 127 0.59 2.12 -5.32
C VAL A 127 0.58 0.79 -4.57
N ALA A 128 -0.59 0.33 -4.11
CA ALA A 128 -0.70 -0.99 -3.49
C ALA A 128 -0.33 -2.12 -4.47
N ILE A 129 -0.95 -2.14 -5.66
CA ILE A 129 -0.67 -3.16 -6.69
C ILE A 129 0.78 -3.09 -7.16
N GLN A 130 1.32 -1.88 -7.37
CA GLN A 130 2.72 -1.65 -7.71
C GLN A 130 3.66 -2.28 -6.67
N SER A 131 3.35 -2.11 -5.38
CA SER A 131 4.19 -2.60 -4.28
C SER A 131 4.19 -4.13 -4.21
N TYR A 132 3.04 -4.79 -4.10
CA TYR A 132 3.03 -6.24 -3.98
C TYR A 132 3.16 -6.97 -5.33
N GLY A 133 2.74 -6.33 -6.44
CA GLY A 133 2.77 -6.91 -7.79
C GLY A 133 4.05 -6.61 -8.59
N GLY A 134 4.78 -5.56 -8.22
CA GLY A 134 6.00 -5.11 -8.91
C GLY A 134 5.77 -4.29 -10.17
N ARG A 135 4.57 -4.34 -10.73
CA ARG A 135 4.10 -3.56 -11.89
C ARG A 135 2.57 -3.59 -11.97
N LEU A 136 2.01 -2.71 -12.77
CA LEU A 136 0.59 -2.69 -13.12
C LEU A 136 0.43 -2.10 -14.53
N LEU A 137 -0.74 -2.30 -15.13
CA LEU A 137 -1.10 -1.69 -16.40
C LEU A 137 -2.29 -0.75 -16.18
N LEU A 138 -2.11 0.52 -16.48
CA LEU A 138 -3.19 1.50 -16.52
C LEU A 138 -3.89 1.39 -17.87
N LYS A 139 -5.21 1.33 -17.86
CA LYS A 139 -6.05 1.23 -19.05
C LYS A 139 -7.04 2.37 -19.06
N GLY A 140 -6.99 3.22 -20.10
CA GLY A 140 -8.01 4.22 -20.37
C GLY A 140 -9.12 3.64 -21.26
N PHE A 141 -10.37 4.00 -21.02
CA PHE A 141 -11.47 3.70 -21.93
C PHE A 141 -12.50 4.83 -21.93
N ILE A 142 -13.19 4.96 -23.06
CA ILE A 142 -14.12 6.07 -23.28
C ILE A 142 -15.51 5.49 -23.50
N VAL A 143 -16.47 5.98 -22.69
CA VAL A 143 -17.89 5.66 -22.76
C VAL A 143 -18.66 6.98 -22.76
N ASP A 144 -19.52 7.19 -23.73
CA ASP A 144 -20.35 8.41 -23.84
C ASP A 144 -19.55 9.72 -23.71
N SER A 145 -18.39 9.75 -24.39
CA SER A 145 -17.44 10.88 -24.36
C SER A 145 -16.81 11.16 -22.98
N ASN A 146 -16.96 10.27 -22.01
CA ASN A 146 -16.30 10.36 -20.73
C ASN A 146 -15.10 9.40 -20.68
N LEU A 147 -13.99 9.87 -20.12
CA LEU A 147 -12.81 9.05 -19.87
C LEU A 147 -12.94 8.33 -18.54
N TYR A 148 -12.66 7.04 -18.56
CA TYR A 148 -12.52 6.18 -17.39
C TYR A 148 -11.12 5.61 -17.32
N LEU A 149 -10.65 5.33 -16.13
CA LEU A 149 -9.36 4.74 -15.87
C LEU A 149 -9.52 3.45 -15.06
N ASP A 150 -8.93 2.37 -15.55
CA ASP A 150 -8.90 1.07 -14.89
C ASP A 150 -7.46 0.63 -14.60
N ILE A 151 -7.29 -0.20 -13.59
CA ILE A 151 -5.98 -0.72 -13.16
C ILE A 151 -5.99 -2.23 -13.33
N VAL A 152 -5.11 -2.72 -14.20
CA VAL A 152 -4.98 -4.15 -14.50
C VAL A 152 -3.78 -4.73 -13.77
N ALA A 153 -4.04 -5.75 -12.99
CA ALA A 153 -3.02 -6.40 -12.18
C ALA A 153 -2.07 -7.27 -13.03
N PRO A 154 -0.82 -7.49 -12.58
CA PRO A 154 0.20 -8.19 -13.36
C PRO A 154 -0.16 -9.58 -13.86
N HIS A 155 -1.04 -10.28 -13.17
CA HIS A 155 -1.47 -11.65 -13.54
C HIS A 155 -2.53 -11.68 -14.65
N GLN A 156 -3.10 -10.53 -15.01
CA GLN A 156 -4.17 -10.39 -16.01
C GLN A 156 -3.66 -9.93 -17.37
N TYR A 157 -2.39 -9.59 -17.49
CA TYR A 157 -1.81 -9.16 -18.76
C TYR A 157 -0.39 -9.68 -18.95
N PHE A 158 0.04 -9.66 -20.18
CA PHE A 158 1.44 -9.86 -20.57
C PHE A 158 1.82 -8.92 -21.70
N THR A 159 3.13 -8.75 -21.87
CA THR A 159 3.72 -7.91 -22.91
C THR A 159 4.28 -8.77 -24.03
N VAL A 160 4.19 -8.28 -25.25
CA VAL A 160 4.88 -8.83 -26.41
C VAL A 160 5.92 -7.80 -26.82
N SER A 161 7.19 -8.15 -26.63
CA SER A 161 8.32 -7.28 -26.99
C SER A 161 8.69 -7.45 -28.46
N SER A 162 9.37 -6.44 -29.00
CA SER A 162 9.96 -6.50 -30.34
C SER A 162 11.08 -7.55 -30.41
N ILE A 163 11.29 -8.08 -31.62
CA ILE A 163 12.41 -8.97 -31.90
C ILE A 163 13.75 -8.22 -31.74
N LEU A 164 13.73 -6.90 -31.87
CA LEU A 164 14.94 -6.06 -31.82
C LEU A 164 15.41 -5.77 -30.39
N SER A 165 14.46 -5.68 -29.43
CA SER A 165 14.77 -5.38 -28.03
C SER A 165 13.60 -5.77 -27.13
N GLU A 166 13.90 -6.37 -25.98
CA GLU A 166 12.90 -6.65 -24.94
C GLU A 166 12.32 -5.39 -24.29
N GLU A 167 13.00 -4.26 -24.41
CA GLU A 167 12.54 -2.98 -23.89
C GLU A 167 11.48 -2.32 -24.77
N ILE A 168 11.41 -2.69 -26.06
CA ILE A 168 10.44 -2.17 -27.01
C ILE A 168 9.20 -3.05 -26.97
N ILE A 169 8.15 -2.59 -26.32
CA ILE A 169 6.88 -3.29 -26.23
C ILE A 169 6.06 -3.00 -27.49
N GLU A 170 5.72 -4.04 -28.24
CA GLU A 170 4.86 -3.93 -29.42
C GLU A 170 3.37 -4.09 -29.07
N LYS A 171 3.07 -4.92 -28.05
CA LYS A 171 1.69 -5.18 -27.65
C LYS A 171 1.57 -5.45 -26.16
N TYR A 172 0.45 -5.03 -25.60
CA TYR A 172 -0.05 -5.49 -24.31
C TYR A 172 -1.28 -6.36 -24.54
N VAL A 173 -1.34 -7.52 -23.91
CA VAL A 173 -2.46 -8.46 -24.04
C VAL A 173 -3.08 -8.65 -22.67
N ILE A 174 -4.28 -8.11 -22.49
CA ILE A 174 -5.10 -8.38 -21.30
C ILE A 174 -5.96 -9.61 -21.62
N PHE A 175 -6.10 -10.51 -20.66
CA PHE A 175 -6.83 -11.75 -20.88
C PHE A 175 -7.67 -12.16 -19.68
N THR A 176 -8.80 -12.79 -19.98
CA THR A 176 -9.66 -13.46 -19.00
C THR A 176 -9.96 -14.86 -19.49
N GLU A 177 -9.70 -15.87 -18.66
CA GLU A 177 -9.96 -17.27 -18.98
C GLU A 177 -11.08 -17.83 -18.08
N GLU A 178 -12.18 -18.24 -18.67
CA GLU A 178 -13.29 -18.87 -17.98
C GLU A 178 -13.72 -20.15 -18.72
N LYS A 179 -13.77 -21.30 -18.03
CA LYS A 179 -14.28 -22.58 -18.55
C LYS A 179 -13.78 -22.92 -19.97
N LYS A 180 -12.46 -22.79 -20.23
CA LYS A 180 -11.82 -23.01 -21.55
C LYS A 180 -12.15 -21.94 -22.61
N ILE A 181 -12.76 -20.83 -22.22
CA ILE A 181 -12.95 -19.69 -23.09
C ILE A 181 -11.95 -18.62 -22.68
N LEU A 182 -11.21 -18.11 -23.65
CA LEU A 182 -10.25 -17.04 -23.48
C LEU A 182 -10.77 -15.79 -24.18
N LYS A 183 -11.02 -14.73 -23.43
CA LYS A 183 -11.27 -13.39 -23.97
C LYS A 183 -9.98 -12.60 -23.90
N THR A 184 -9.61 -11.93 -24.97
CA THR A 184 -8.39 -11.13 -25.05
C THR A 184 -8.69 -9.74 -25.57
N GLU A 185 -8.01 -8.75 -24.96
CA GLU A 185 -7.89 -7.41 -25.45
C GLU A 185 -6.42 -7.18 -25.81
N ILE A 186 -6.15 -6.93 -27.07
CA ILE A 186 -4.78 -6.80 -27.60
C ILE A 186 -4.56 -5.35 -27.97
N TYR A 187 -3.72 -4.67 -27.18
CA TYR A 187 -3.38 -3.26 -27.34
C TYR A 187 -2.06 -3.12 -28.10
N SER A 188 -2.10 -2.38 -29.17
CA SER A 188 -0.92 -1.90 -29.90
C SER A 188 -1.03 -0.40 -30.09
N GLU A 189 0.03 0.25 -30.53
CA GLU A 189 -0.01 1.67 -30.81
C GLU A 189 -1.10 1.99 -31.85
N GLY A 190 -2.06 2.82 -31.44
CA GLY A 190 -3.18 3.24 -32.29
C GLY A 190 -4.28 2.21 -32.52
N CYS A 191 -4.25 1.04 -31.89
CA CYS A 191 -5.23 0.00 -32.12
C CYS A 191 -5.49 -0.91 -30.94
N THR A 192 -6.75 -1.27 -30.70
CA THR A 192 -7.13 -2.36 -29.81
C THR A 192 -7.96 -3.39 -30.57
N GLU A 193 -7.60 -4.67 -30.42
CA GLU A 193 -8.33 -5.81 -30.94
C GLU A 193 -8.97 -6.61 -29.81
N TYR A 194 -10.25 -6.93 -29.96
CA TYR A 194 -11.01 -7.75 -29.03
C TYR A 194 -11.27 -9.11 -29.67
N ARG A 195 -10.77 -10.18 -29.08
CA ARG A 195 -10.86 -11.54 -29.60
C ARG A 195 -11.35 -12.51 -28.54
N LYS A 196 -12.03 -13.56 -28.99
CA LYS A 196 -12.52 -14.66 -28.14
C LYS A 196 -12.06 -15.99 -28.73
N TYR A 197 -11.53 -16.86 -27.88
CA TYR A 197 -11.02 -18.16 -28.29
C TYR A 197 -11.58 -19.27 -27.40
N LYS A 198 -11.84 -20.42 -28.00
CA LYS A 198 -12.03 -21.68 -27.29
C LYS A 198 -10.70 -22.40 -27.21
N ILE A 199 -10.35 -22.84 -26.00
CA ILE A 199 -9.10 -23.57 -25.75
C ILE A 199 -9.42 -25.06 -25.71
N ASP A 200 -8.86 -25.83 -26.64
CA ASP A 200 -8.93 -27.30 -26.64
C ASP A 200 -7.50 -27.88 -26.76
N GLY A 201 -6.94 -28.21 -25.59
CA GLY A 201 -5.54 -28.63 -25.46
C GLY A 201 -4.55 -27.55 -25.96
N GLN A 202 -3.91 -27.82 -27.09
CA GLN A 202 -2.99 -26.86 -27.76
C GLN A 202 -3.66 -26.07 -28.89
N ASN A 203 -4.90 -26.37 -29.20
CA ASN A 203 -5.62 -25.72 -30.28
C ASN A 203 -6.45 -24.55 -29.78
N PHE A 204 -6.49 -23.49 -30.60
CA PHE A 204 -7.28 -22.30 -30.37
C PHE A 204 -8.25 -22.13 -31.54
N GLU A 205 -9.53 -22.21 -31.22
CA GLU A 205 -10.58 -21.92 -32.17
C GLU A 205 -11.11 -20.51 -31.89
N GLU A 206 -11.00 -19.58 -32.83
CA GLU A 206 -11.57 -18.26 -32.70
C GLU A 206 -13.09 -18.35 -32.77
N LEU A 207 -13.76 -17.84 -31.75
CA LEU A 207 -15.19 -17.74 -31.64
C LEU A 207 -15.70 -16.35 -31.95
N ASP A 208 -16.97 -16.22 -32.33
CA ASP A 208 -17.62 -14.94 -32.44
C ASP A 208 -17.64 -14.21 -31.08
N TYR A 209 -17.27 -12.94 -31.09
CA TYR A 209 -17.35 -12.11 -29.91
C TYR A 209 -18.82 -11.70 -29.70
N GLU A 210 -19.41 -12.09 -28.57
CA GLU A 210 -20.85 -12.00 -28.29
C GLU A 210 -21.36 -10.57 -28.16
N ASN A 211 -20.54 -9.68 -27.59
CA ASN A 211 -20.94 -8.30 -27.33
C ASN A 211 -20.79 -7.46 -28.59
N ASP A 212 -21.80 -6.67 -28.88
CA ASP A 212 -21.68 -5.59 -29.89
C ASP A 212 -20.86 -4.45 -29.30
N LEU A 213 -19.67 -4.21 -29.86
CA LEU A 213 -18.78 -3.14 -29.46
C LEU A 213 -18.85 -1.92 -30.38
N SER A 214 -19.79 -1.89 -31.32
CA SER A 214 -19.98 -0.75 -32.23
C SER A 214 -20.32 0.54 -31.49
N GLN A 215 -21.09 0.46 -30.42
CA GLN A 215 -21.42 1.59 -29.55
C GLN A 215 -20.18 2.22 -28.88
N TYR A 216 -19.08 1.49 -28.76
CA TYR A 216 -17.79 1.99 -28.25
C TYR A 216 -16.83 2.40 -29.36
N GLY A 217 -17.31 2.53 -30.60
CA GLY A 217 -16.54 2.94 -31.77
C GLY A 217 -15.61 1.86 -32.31
N ALA A 218 -15.89 0.58 -32.01
CA ALA A 218 -15.17 -0.54 -32.62
C ALA A 218 -15.86 -0.99 -33.92
N ILE A 219 -15.08 -1.47 -34.87
CA ILE A 219 -15.51 -2.00 -36.15
C ILE A 219 -15.38 -3.52 -36.14
N LYS A 220 -16.37 -4.23 -36.67
CA LYS A 220 -16.32 -5.69 -36.78
C LYS A 220 -15.14 -6.12 -37.66
N ASP A 221 -14.29 -6.98 -37.16
CA ASP A 221 -13.10 -7.50 -37.85
C ASP A 221 -13.07 -9.01 -37.74
N GLY A 222 -13.59 -9.69 -38.77
CA GLY A 222 -13.80 -11.13 -38.74
C GLY A 222 -14.74 -11.57 -37.61
N LYS A 223 -14.29 -12.49 -36.77
CA LYS A 223 -15.05 -12.96 -35.58
C LYS A 223 -14.89 -12.04 -34.36
N GLY A 224 -13.97 -11.07 -34.41
CA GLY A 224 -13.70 -10.12 -33.34
C GLY A 224 -14.10 -8.68 -33.68
N TRP A 225 -13.52 -7.75 -32.89
CA TRP A 225 -13.72 -6.31 -33.06
C TRP A 225 -12.38 -5.61 -33.02
N LYS A 226 -12.30 -4.47 -33.71
CA LYS A 226 -11.12 -3.63 -33.79
C LYS A 226 -11.50 -2.17 -33.58
N LYS A 227 -10.79 -1.48 -32.69
CA LYS A 227 -10.92 -0.05 -32.45
C LYS A 227 -9.61 0.65 -32.82
N VAL A 228 -9.71 1.73 -33.59
CA VAL A 228 -8.54 2.52 -34.04
C VAL A 228 -8.60 3.89 -33.37
N TYR A 229 -7.45 4.36 -32.91
CA TYR A 229 -7.27 5.65 -32.22
C TYR A 229 -5.81 6.13 -32.40
N LYS A 230 -5.40 7.24 -31.76
CA LYS A 230 -4.02 7.73 -31.77
C LYS A 230 -3.29 7.34 -30.48
N GLY A 231 -2.06 6.86 -30.58
CA GLY A 231 -1.19 6.57 -29.45
C GLY A 231 -1.58 5.31 -28.67
N TRP A 232 -1.19 5.26 -27.41
CA TRP A 232 -1.37 4.10 -26.53
C TRP A 232 -2.52 4.30 -25.56
N GLN A 233 -3.50 3.41 -25.60
CA GLN A 233 -4.64 3.34 -24.65
C GLN A 233 -4.25 2.76 -23.29
N VAL A 234 -3.10 2.13 -23.19
CA VAL A 234 -2.59 1.48 -21.98
C VAL A 234 -1.18 1.97 -21.67
N VAL A 235 -0.85 2.04 -20.38
CA VAL A 235 0.48 2.45 -19.90
C VAL A 235 0.91 1.52 -18.77
N GLU A 236 2.05 0.86 -18.94
CA GLU A 236 2.63 0.06 -17.87
C GLU A 236 3.40 0.94 -16.89
N VAL A 237 3.11 0.75 -15.60
CA VAL A 237 3.80 1.43 -14.50
C VAL A 237 4.57 0.39 -13.69
N HIS A 238 5.88 0.57 -13.62
CA HIS A 238 6.76 -0.30 -12.85
C HIS A 238 7.01 0.23 -11.45
N ASN A 239 7.16 -0.69 -10.50
CA ASN A 239 7.68 -0.40 -9.18
C ASN A 239 9.18 -0.04 -9.25
N LEU A 240 9.74 0.37 -8.10
CA LEU A 240 11.18 0.57 -7.95
C LEU A 240 11.93 -0.71 -8.34
N PHE A 241 13.01 -0.57 -9.09
CA PHE A 241 13.82 -1.69 -9.57
C PHE A 241 13.06 -2.74 -10.41
N LYS A 242 11.90 -2.39 -10.98
CA LYS A 242 11.03 -3.26 -11.80
C LYS A 242 10.66 -4.59 -11.11
N ARG A 243 10.56 -4.62 -9.78
CA ARG A 243 10.23 -5.81 -8.99
C ARG A 243 9.26 -5.49 -7.85
N SER A 244 8.62 -6.51 -7.32
CA SER A 244 7.80 -6.40 -6.09
C SER A 244 8.65 -5.99 -4.89
N ASP A 245 8.04 -5.26 -3.94
CA ASP A 245 8.64 -5.00 -2.63
C ASP A 245 8.71 -6.27 -1.78
N TYR A 246 7.86 -7.27 -2.06
CA TYR A 246 7.84 -8.57 -1.37
C TYR A 246 8.94 -9.48 -1.92
N VAL A 247 10.19 -9.06 -1.73
CA VAL A 247 11.35 -9.88 -2.07
C VAL A 247 11.39 -11.14 -1.21
N GLU A 248 12.05 -12.19 -1.70
CA GLU A 248 12.03 -13.51 -1.03
C GLU A 248 12.51 -13.44 0.43
N ASP A 249 13.54 -12.65 0.71
CA ASP A 249 14.07 -12.48 2.09
C ASP A 249 13.00 -11.91 3.04
N LEU A 250 12.22 -10.92 2.59
CA LEU A 250 11.12 -10.35 3.37
C LEU A 250 9.99 -11.35 3.60
N VAL A 251 9.69 -12.16 2.59
CA VAL A 251 8.67 -13.22 2.70
C VAL A 251 9.13 -14.29 3.70
N ILE A 252 10.44 -14.63 3.70
CA ILE A 252 11.04 -15.57 4.67
C ILE A 252 10.96 -14.99 6.09
N LEU A 253 11.31 -13.71 6.28
CA LEU A 253 11.20 -13.05 7.60
C LEU A 253 9.76 -13.05 8.12
N ASN A 254 8.78 -12.74 7.26
CA ASN A 254 7.37 -12.80 7.63
C ASN A 254 6.90 -14.24 7.96
N ARG A 255 7.41 -15.24 7.24
CA ARG A 255 7.18 -16.66 7.57
C ARG A 255 7.69 -17.01 8.97
N GLU A 256 8.89 -16.59 9.33
CA GLU A 256 9.45 -16.84 10.65
C GLU A 256 8.63 -16.19 11.77
N LEU A 257 8.08 -14.99 11.54
CA LEU A 257 7.14 -14.36 12.48
C LEU A 257 5.88 -15.23 12.68
N VAL A 258 5.25 -15.68 11.60
CA VAL A 258 4.02 -16.51 11.67
C VAL A 258 4.29 -17.83 12.39
N VAL A 259 5.40 -18.51 12.05
CA VAL A 259 5.79 -19.77 12.69
C VAL A 259 6.10 -19.57 14.17
N GLY A 260 6.91 -18.58 14.50
CA GLY A 260 7.33 -18.33 15.88
C GLY A 260 6.20 -17.82 16.77
N ASP A 261 5.34 -16.92 16.26
CA ASP A 261 4.15 -16.44 16.99
C ASP A 261 3.18 -17.62 17.24
N THR A 262 3.00 -18.53 16.27
CA THR A 262 2.18 -19.73 16.44
C THR A 262 2.75 -20.67 17.49
N LEU A 263 4.05 -20.98 17.44
CA LEU A 263 4.70 -21.85 18.42
C LEU A 263 4.67 -21.23 19.82
N THR A 264 4.81 -19.91 19.93
CA THR A 264 4.75 -19.20 21.21
C THR A 264 3.35 -19.24 21.79
N SER A 265 2.31 -19.00 20.98
CA SER A 265 0.91 -19.14 21.40
C SER A 265 0.63 -20.52 21.98
N GLN A 266 1.09 -21.56 21.29
CA GLN A 266 0.94 -22.94 21.77
C GLN A 266 1.74 -23.24 23.02
N ALA A 267 2.94 -22.65 23.18
CA ALA A 267 3.71 -22.76 24.40
C ALA A 267 2.96 -22.15 25.60
N PHE A 268 2.28 -21.01 25.39
CA PHE A 268 1.42 -20.41 26.42
C PHE A 268 0.25 -21.33 26.80
N ASP A 269 -0.40 -21.95 25.82
CA ASP A 269 -1.49 -22.90 26.09
C ASP A 269 -1.03 -24.07 26.95
N LYS A 270 0.21 -24.56 26.71
CA LYS A 270 0.80 -25.63 27.52
C LYS A 270 1.12 -25.18 28.95
N VAL A 271 1.56 -23.94 29.12
CA VAL A 271 1.87 -23.39 30.48
C VAL A 271 0.59 -23.05 31.24
N ALA A 272 -0.41 -22.50 30.55
CA ALA A 272 -1.70 -22.19 31.16
C ALA A 272 -2.45 -23.43 31.66
N ASN A 273 -2.15 -24.59 31.06
CA ASN A 273 -2.69 -25.89 31.45
C ASN A 273 -1.52 -26.87 31.77
N PRO A 274 -0.93 -26.73 32.93
CA PRO A 274 0.26 -27.50 33.29
C PRO A 274 0.01 -29.01 33.29
N LEU A 275 1.03 -29.77 32.94
CA LEU A 275 1.03 -31.22 33.14
C LEU A 275 1.04 -31.52 34.64
N LEU A 276 0.13 -32.37 35.06
CA LEU A 276 0.10 -32.91 36.42
C LEU A 276 0.83 -34.27 36.44
N GLN A 277 1.75 -34.43 37.34
CA GLN A 277 2.37 -35.71 37.60
C GLN A 277 1.60 -36.35 38.76
N VAL A 278 0.98 -37.50 38.52
CA VAL A 278 0.12 -38.18 39.50
C VAL A 278 0.66 -39.57 39.73
N PRO A 279 0.91 -39.97 41.00
CA PRO A 279 1.27 -41.32 41.30
C PRO A 279 0.18 -42.32 40.88
N GLU A 280 0.55 -43.47 40.37
CA GLU A 280 -0.41 -44.49 39.89
C GLU A 280 -1.38 -44.90 41.00
N GLY A 281 -0.91 -44.97 42.24
CA GLY A 281 -1.73 -45.29 43.40
C GLY A 281 -2.76 -44.24 43.83
N ALA A 282 -2.74 -43.04 43.21
CA ALA A 282 -3.73 -41.99 43.48
C ALA A 282 -4.86 -41.98 42.42
N LEU A 283 -4.83 -42.91 41.49
CA LEU A 283 -5.84 -43.04 40.42
C LEU A 283 -6.89 -44.07 40.87
N GLU A 284 -8.16 -43.65 40.90
CA GLU A 284 -9.29 -44.54 41.12
C GLU A 284 -9.79 -45.05 39.76
N TYR A 285 -9.98 -46.36 39.67
CA TYR A 285 -10.53 -47.05 38.50
C TYR A 285 -11.96 -47.51 38.81
N ASP A 286 -12.84 -47.46 37.85
CA ASP A 286 -14.18 -48.06 37.97
C ASP A 286 -14.13 -49.60 37.86
N GLU A 287 -15.29 -50.23 38.05
CA GLU A 287 -15.42 -51.72 38.00
C GLU A 287 -15.05 -52.27 36.62
N ASP A 288 -15.08 -51.43 35.57
CA ASP A 288 -14.69 -51.77 34.20
C ASP A 288 -13.23 -51.48 33.85
N GLY A 289 -12.47 -50.98 34.83
CA GLY A 289 -11.03 -50.65 34.66
C GLY A 289 -10.78 -49.31 33.98
N ASN A 290 -11.81 -48.42 33.86
CA ASN A 290 -11.60 -47.08 33.36
C ASN A 290 -11.25 -46.12 34.51
N LEU A 291 -10.44 -45.13 34.22
CA LEU A 291 -10.09 -44.07 35.17
C LEU A 291 -11.35 -43.28 35.57
N THR A 292 -11.70 -43.32 36.88
CA THR A 292 -12.82 -42.56 37.44
C THR A 292 -12.57 -41.04 37.51
N VAL A 293 -11.30 -40.66 37.66
CA VAL A 293 -10.89 -39.26 37.55
C VAL A 293 -10.74 -38.92 36.08
N LYS A 294 -11.71 -38.18 35.53
CA LYS A 294 -11.62 -37.62 34.19
C LYS A 294 -10.53 -36.53 34.16
N MET A 295 -9.30 -36.95 34.20
CA MET A 295 -8.17 -36.06 33.97
C MET A 295 -7.99 -35.85 32.47
N ASN A 296 -7.97 -34.61 32.04
CA ASN A 296 -7.59 -34.21 30.66
C ASN A 296 -6.23 -34.90 30.32
N ASP A 297 -5.97 -35.10 29.01
CA ASP A 297 -4.78 -35.77 28.41
C ASP A 297 -3.40 -35.21 28.86
N ARG A 298 -3.31 -34.60 30.04
CA ARG A 298 -2.13 -33.90 30.58
C ARG A 298 -1.64 -34.47 31.90
N VAL A 299 -1.88 -35.72 32.11
CA VAL A 299 -1.43 -36.43 33.30
C VAL A 299 -0.30 -37.38 32.91
N ILE A 300 0.81 -37.26 33.58
CA ILE A 300 1.90 -38.23 33.51
C ILE A 300 1.76 -39.14 34.71
N ILE A 301 1.54 -40.43 34.47
CA ILE A 301 1.53 -41.47 35.52
C ILE A 301 2.97 -41.79 35.85
N VAL A 302 3.32 -41.73 37.14
CA VAL A 302 4.65 -41.98 37.65
C VAL A 302 4.62 -43.17 38.62
N ASP A 303 5.82 -43.63 39.01
CA ASP A 303 6.02 -44.77 39.90
C ASP A 303 5.19 -44.62 41.20
N PRO A 304 4.50 -45.69 41.65
CA PRO A 304 3.70 -45.68 42.89
C PRO A 304 4.48 -45.27 44.15
N GLU A 305 5.78 -45.36 44.13
CA GLU A 305 6.65 -44.94 45.25
C GLU A 305 6.76 -43.39 45.38
N ASP A 306 6.46 -42.66 44.34
CA ASP A 306 6.44 -41.18 44.33
C ASP A 306 5.13 -40.69 44.92
N LYS A 307 5.10 -40.34 46.18
CA LYS A 307 3.88 -39.98 46.95
C LYS A 307 3.38 -38.54 46.72
N ASP A 308 4.11 -37.72 46.01
CA ASP A 308 3.78 -36.30 45.87
C ASP A 308 3.23 -35.97 44.51
N LEU A 309 2.04 -35.32 44.48
CA LEU A 309 1.52 -34.61 43.32
C LEU A 309 2.48 -33.47 42.98
N LYS A 310 3.13 -33.54 41.84
CA LYS A 310 4.02 -32.49 41.35
C LYS A 310 3.46 -31.86 40.10
N GLN A 311 3.40 -30.55 40.11
CA GLN A 311 3.17 -29.81 38.90
C GLN A 311 4.48 -29.72 38.12
N VAL A 312 4.45 -30.14 36.84
CA VAL A 312 5.60 -29.98 35.95
C VAL A 312 5.62 -28.56 35.44
N GLU A 313 6.51 -27.74 36.00
CA GLU A 313 6.71 -26.36 35.47
C GLU A 313 7.45 -26.42 34.14
N LEU A 314 6.78 -26.04 33.08
CA LEU A 314 7.38 -25.84 31.77
C LEU A 314 7.95 -24.41 31.69
N LYS A 315 9.27 -24.30 31.64
CA LYS A 315 9.91 -22.99 31.36
C LYS A 315 9.78 -22.66 29.90
N THR A 316 9.04 -21.60 29.60
CA THR A 316 8.94 -21.08 28.24
C THR A 316 10.08 -20.11 27.91
N LYS A 317 10.64 -20.23 26.72
CA LYS A 317 11.67 -19.29 26.20
C LYS A 317 11.01 -18.07 25.53
N THR A 318 10.02 -17.48 26.20
CA THR A 318 9.25 -16.38 25.64
C THR A 318 10.05 -15.08 25.50
N GLU A 319 10.99 -14.84 26.43
CA GLU A 319 11.85 -13.65 26.35
C GLU A 319 12.85 -13.76 25.19
N GLU A 320 13.43 -14.93 24.96
CA GLU A 320 14.30 -15.16 23.82
C GLU A 320 13.55 -15.01 22.50
N TRP A 321 12.30 -15.49 22.43
CA TRP A 321 11.46 -15.28 21.27
C TRP A 321 11.15 -13.78 21.07
N LYS A 322 10.84 -13.05 22.11
CA LYS A 322 10.58 -11.61 22.04
C LYS A 322 11.78 -10.84 21.49
N ILE A 323 12.99 -11.16 21.93
CA ILE A 323 14.23 -10.56 21.42
C ILE A 323 14.41 -10.90 19.94
N HIS A 324 14.28 -12.16 19.57
CA HIS A 324 14.41 -12.63 18.19
C HIS A 324 13.35 -11.98 17.27
N ARG A 325 12.09 -11.93 17.72
CA ARG A 325 10.99 -11.29 17.05
C ARG A 325 11.26 -9.80 16.78
N THR A 326 11.80 -9.09 17.75
CA THR A 326 12.21 -7.69 17.57
C THR A 326 13.28 -7.56 16.49
N GLY A 327 14.30 -8.44 16.51
CA GLY A 327 15.34 -8.46 15.48
C GLY A 327 14.80 -8.73 14.06
N ILE A 328 13.76 -9.58 13.93
CA ILE A 328 13.09 -9.80 12.64
C ILE A 328 12.36 -8.52 12.19
N PHE A 329 11.63 -7.84 13.08
CA PHE A 329 10.99 -6.57 12.76
C PHE A 329 11.99 -5.50 12.33
N ASP A 330 13.12 -5.39 13.02
CA ASP A 330 14.17 -4.44 12.67
C ASP A 330 14.71 -4.71 11.25
N GLN A 331 14.93 -5.96 10.88
CA GLN A 331 15.35 -6.35 9.53
C GLN A 331 14.29 -6.00 8.48
N ILE A 332 13.00 -6.25 8.78
CA ILE A 332 11.90 -5.86 7.89
C ILE A 332 11.85 -4.34 7.73
N TYR A 333 11.98 -3.57 8.81
CA TYR A 333 11.97 -2.11 8.76
C TYR A 333 13.15 -1.55 7.97
N ILE A 334 14.35 -2.09 8.17
CA ILE A 334 15.53 -1.70 7.39
C ILE A 334 15.33 -1.97 5.90
N ALA A 335 14.82 -3.15 5.54
CA ALA A 335 14.65 -3.56 4.15
C ALA A 335 13.54 -2.77 3.42
N THR A 336 12.49 -2.38 4.15
CA THR A 336 11.35 -1.61 3.59
C THR A 336 11.50 -0.10 3.74
N GLY A 337 12.50 0.36 4.49
CA GLY A 337 12.67 1.79 4.78
C GLY A 337 11.60 2.35 5.71
N THR A 338 10.92 1.49 6.47
CA THR A 338 9.91 1.87 7.46
C THR A 338 10.51 1.88 8.88
N ASN A 339 9.72 2.25 9.85
CA ASN A 339 10.03 2.16 11.27
C ASN A 339 8.75 1.99 12.09
N GLU A 340 8.89 1.73 13.39
CA GLU A 340 7.75 1.56 14.31
C GLU A 340 6.89 2.83 14.41
N GLN A 341 7.50 4.00 14.32
CA GLN A 341 6.80 5.30 14.42
C GLN A 341 5.84 5.52 13.25
N ALA A 342 6.14 4.96 12.06
CA ALA A 342 5.26 4.99 10.91
C ALA A 342 3.90 4.30 11.18
N PHE A 343 3.87 3.36 12.13
CA PHE A 343 2.65 2.68 12.59
C PHE A 343 2.05 3.30 13.87
N GLY A 344 2.51 4.49 14.27
CA GLY A 344 2.03 5.16 15.48
C GLY A 344 2.55 4.55 16.80
N LEU A 345 3.50 3.62 16.73
CA LEU A 345 4.09 2.99 17.91
C LEU A 345 5.22 3.87 18.46
N ASN A 346 5.04 4.40 19.66
CA ASN A 346 6.04 5.24 20.33
C ASN A 346 6.54 4.53 21.60
N LYS A 347 7.65 3.79 21.49
CA LYS A 347 8.22 3.04 22.62
C LYS A 347 8.81 3.93 23.72
N ASN A 348 9.25 5.15 23.37
CA ASN A 348 10.01 5.99 24.27
C ASN A 348 9.17 6.96 25.11
N GLY A 349 7.84 7.00 24.92
CA GLY A 349 6.91 7.83 25.72
C GLY A 349 7.14 9.34 25.64
N ILE A 350 8.20 9.81 25.00
CA ILE A 350 8.52 11.22 24.84
C ILE A 350 7.88 11.73 23.56
N PRO A 351 7.02 12.76 23.60
CA PRO A 351 6.48 13.34 22.39
C PRO A 351 7.62 13.95 21.57
N ALA A 352 7.98 13.29 20.46
CA ALA A 352 8.93 13.82 19.51
C ALA A 352 8.35 15.10 18.86
N SER A 353 9.20 16.12 18.62
CA SER A 353 8.80 17.28 17.84
C SER A 353 8.36 16.87 16.42
N GLY A 354 7.54 17.69 15.76
CA GLY A 354 7.12 17.42 14.38
C GLY A 354 8.30 17.19 13.44
N GLU A 355 9.38 17.97 13.61
CA GLU A 355 10.61 17.83 12.84
C GLU A 355 11.33 16.50 13.11
N ALA A 356 11.42 16.05 14.36
CA ALA A 356 12.01 14.77 14.68
C ALA A 356 11.22 13.61 14.04
N LYS A 357 9.87 13.64 14.13
CA LYS A 357 9.01 12.66 13.46
C LYS A 357 9.20 12.67 11.94
N ARG A 358 9.39 13.85 11.35
CA ARG A 358 9.61 13.98 9.91
C ARG A 358 10.94 13.36 9.48
N ARG A 359 12.01 13.56 10.23
CA ARG A 359 13.31 12.93 9.97
C ARG A 359 13.23 11.41 10.09
N ASP A 360 12.53 10.91 11.10
CA ASP A 360 12.34 9.46 11.28
C ASP A 360 11.55 8.83 10.13
N LEU A 361 10.66 9.56 9.48
CA LEU A 361 9.84 9.11 8.37
C LEU A 361 10.39 9.47 6.98
N GLU A 362 11.52 10.18 6.90
CA GLU A 362 12.07 10.72 5.64
C GLU A 362 12.26 9.62 4.58
N ARG A 363 12.77 8.47 4.97
CA ARG A 363 13.04 7.36 4.06
C ARG A 363 11.76 6.78 3.47
N ILE A 364 10.74 6.56 4.29
CA ILE A 364 9.44 6.05 3.82
C ILE A 364 8.77 7.08 2.92
N ILE A 365 8.81 8.37 3.30
CA ILE A 365 8.25 9.47 2.53
C ILE A 365 8.88 9.52 1.14
N SER A 366 10.21 9.49 1.04
CA SER A 366 10.94 9.49 -0.22
C SER A 366 10.56 8.30 -1.10
N THR A 367 10.42 7.10 -0.51
CA THR A 367 9.99 5.89 -1.21
C THR A 367 8.59 6.05 -1.77
N VAL A 368 7.65 6.55 -0.96
CA VAL A 368 6.24 6.73 -1.35
C VAL A 368 6.10 7.80 -2.43
N ILE A 369 6.79 8.94 -2.30
CA ILE A 369 6.80 9.99 -3.33
C ILE A 369 7.27 9.42 -4.66
N THR A 370 8.36 8.67 -4.68
CA THR A 370 8.89 8.09 -5.92
C THR A 370 7.90 7.10 -6.56
N LYS A 371 7.19 6.31 -5.77
CA LYS A 371 6.14 5.39 -6.26
C LYS A 371 4.95 6.15 -6.82
N ARG A 372 4.45 7.13 -6.07
CA ARG A 372 3.32 7.99 -6.43
C ARG A 372 3.58 8.73 -7.74
N ASP A 373 4.74 9.35 -7.87
CA ASP A 373 5.09 10.15 -9.05
C ASP A 373 5.15 9.29 -10.32
N ARG A 374 5.61 8.03 -10.22
CA ARG A 374 5.53 7.08 -11.34
C ARG A 374 4.10 6.78 -11.76
N VAL A 375 3.19 6.65 -10.80
CA VAL A 375 1.75 6.45 -11.06
C VAL A 375 1.17 7.70 -11.72
N PHE A 376 1.51 8.89 -11.24
CA PHE A 376 1.04 10.15 -11.83
C PHE A 376 1.48 10.34 -13.28
N VAL A 377 2.74 10.04 -13.59
CA VAL A 377 3.22 10.04 -14.99
C VAL A 377 2.40 9.06 -15.85
N GLY A 378 2.00 7.92 -15.30
CA GLY A 378 1.11 6.98 -15.97
C GLY A 378 -0.29 7.57 -16.21
N PHE A 379 -0.87 8.22 -15.21
CA PHE A 379 -2.18 8.89 -15.31
C PHE A 379 -2.15 10.02 -16.34
N GLU A 380 -1.12 10.87 -16.33
CA GLU A 380 -0.95 11.94 -17.32
C GLU A 380 -0.99 11.40 -18.75
N LYS A 381 -0.29 10.31 -19.02
CA LYS A 381 -0.27 9.69 -20.36
C LYS A 381 -1.65 9.17 -20.76
N ILE A 382 -2.39 8.53 -19.86
CA ILE A 382 -3.75 8.05 -20.14
C ILE A 382 -4.73 9.21 -20.35
N ILE A 383 -4.63 10.26 -19.55
CA ILE A 383 -5.50 11.44 -19.68
C ILE A 383 -5.20 12.18 -20.97
N LYS A 384 -3.93 12.35 -21.34
CA LYS A 384 -3.53 12.92 -22.65
C LYS A 384 -4.09 12.10 -23.82
N TRP A 385 -3.99 10.76 -23.74
CA TRP A 385 -4.59 9.87 -24.74
C TRP A 385 -6.11 10.05 -24.81
N GLY A 386 -6.80 10.05 -23.67
CA GLY A 386 -8.25 10.22 -23.61
C GLY A 386 -8.69 11.55 -24.20
N TYR A 387 -8.03 12.65 -23.83
CA TYR A 387 -8.32 13.98 -24.36
C TYR A 387 -8.12 14.06 -25.88
N SER A 388 -6.98 13.54 -26.38
CA SER A 388 -6.71 13.54 -27.83
C SER A 388 -7.73 12.72 -28.61
N THR A 389 -8.28 11.66 -28.00
CA THR A 389 -9.29 10.78 -28.63
C THR A 389 -10.68 11.43 -28.62
N ILE A 390 -11.07 12.15 -27.55
CA ILE A 390 -12.39 12.77 -27.41
C ILE A 390 -12.45 14.09 -28.19
N TYR A 391 -11.45 14.96 -28.02
CA TYR A 391 -11.46 16.33 -28.53
C TYR A 391 -10.56 16.54 -29.74
N ASN A 392 -9.84 15.53 -30.19
CA ASN A 392 -8.85 15.57 -31.30
C ASN A 392 -7.80 16.69 -31.14
N GLY A 393 -7.46 17.03 -29.89
CA GLY A 393 -6.51 18.08 -29.51
C GLY A 393 -5.36 17.56 -28.66
N GLU A 394 -4.39 18.42 -28.40
CA GLU A 394 -3.31 18.15 -27.44
C GLU A 394 -3.66 18.71 -26.07
N LEU A 395 -3.24 18.00 -25.02
CA LEU A 395 -3.43 18.39 -23.64
C LEU A 395 -2.08 18.48 -22.96
N ASP A 396 -1.79 19.64 -22.37
CA ASP A 396 -0.70 19.75 -21.40
C ASP A 396 -1.27 19.61 -20.00
N ILE A 397 -0.86 18.55 -19.31
CA ILE A 397 -1.32 18.22 -17.95
C ILE A 397 -0.13 17.78 -17.13
N THR A 398 -0.07 18.23 -15.90
CA THR A 398 0.87 17.77 -14.88
C THR A 398 0.12 17.45 -13.60
N ILE A 399 0.35 16.28 -13.06
CA ILE A 399 -0.24 15.81 -11.81
C ILE A 399 0.85 15.80 -10.74
N SER A 400 0.60 16.47 -9.62
CA SER A 400 1.52 16.51 -8.49
C SER A 400 0.80 16.19 -7.18
N GLY A 401 1.50 15.52 -6.27
CA GLY A 401 0.99 15.27 -4.93
C GLY A 401 1.40 16.35 -3.96
N LYS A 402 0.55 16.65 -3.00
CA LYS A 402 0.91 17.48 -1.86
C LYS A 402 1.94 16.77 -0.97
N ASP A 403 2.56 17.52 -0.07
CA ASP A 403 3.47 16.95 0.93
C ASP A 403 2.76 15.88 1.76
N ILE A 404 3.40 14.73 1.92
CA ILE A 404 2.84 13.57 2.65
C ILE A 404 2.67 13.91 4.14
N LEU A 405 3.62 14.61 4.71
CA LEU A 405 3.51 15.18 6.06
C LEU A 405 3.39 16.70 5.95
N SER A 406 2.18 17.22 6.08
CA SER A 406 1.99 18.64 6.22
C SER A 406 2.64 19.12 7.53
N LEU A 407 3.37 20.22 7.46
CA LEU A 407 3.83 20.91 8.65
C LEU A 407 2.61 21.27 9.53
N GLY A 408 2.75 21.11 10.83
CA GLY A 408 1.76 21.62 11.77
C GLY A 408 1.54 23.12 11.57
N VAL A 409 0.33 23.61 11.85
CA VAL A 409 0.01 25.04 11.70
C VAL A 409 1.05 25.92 12.43
N GLY A 410 1.48 25.51 13.63
CA GLY A 410 2.52 26.22 14.39
C GLY A 410 3.88 26.28 13.67
N GLU A 411 4.31 25.16 13.06
CA GLU A 411 5.55 25.10 12.30
C GLU A 411 5.47 25.93 11.02
N LYS A 412 4.33 25.91 10.31
CA LYS A 412 4.10 26.78 9.15
C LYS A 412 4.17 28.26 9.53
N ILE A 413 3.60 28.64 10.68
CA ILE A 413 3.68 30.01 11.18
C ILE A 413 5.12 30.41 11.45
N ILE A 414 5.92 29.56 12.11
CA ILE A 414 7.33 29.86 12.41
C ILE A 414 8.12 30.06 11.11
N ILE A 415 7.98 29.17 10.12
CA ILE A 415 8.65 29.28 8.83
C ILE A 415 8.20 30.55 8.08
N ALA A 416 6.90 30.83 8.09
CA ALA A 416 6.36 32.04 7.46
C ALA A 416 6.94 33.31 8.08
N VAL A 417 6.98 33.37 9.41
CA VAL A 417 7.59 34.52 10.14
C VAL A 417 9.08 34.66 9.82
N GLN A 418 9.82 33.53 9.81
CA GLN A 418 11.24 33.55 9.42
C GLN A 418 11.43 33.99 7.96
N GLY A 419 10.57 33.54 7.05
CA GLY A 419 10.59 33.93 5.64
C GLY A 419 10.32 35.42 5.43
N ILE A 420 9.40 36.02 6.22
CA ILE A 420 9.13 37.47 6.22
C ILE A 420 10.31 38.21 6.78
N THR A 421 10.81 37.80 7.96
CA THR A 421 11.94 38.51 8.64
C THR A 421 13.22 38.44 7.84
N SER A 422 13.46 37.38 7.07
CA SER A 422 14.62 37.28 6.16
C SER A 422 14.41 37.96 4.80
N GLY A 423 13.24 38.53 4.54
CA GLY A 423 12.93 39.20 3.27
C GLY A 423 12.70 38.23 2.09
N ILE A 424 12.61 36.89 2.34
CA ILE A 424 12.42 35.89 1.30
C ILE A 424 10.95 35.78 0.89
N LEU A 425 10.02 35.96 1.83
CA LEU A 425 8.58 35.84 1.61
C LEU A 425 7.89 37.19 1.81
N SER A 426 6.99 37.54 0.91
CA SER A 426 6.02 38.62 1.15
C SER A 426 4.98 38.14 2.19
N ILE A 427 4.33 39.10 2.88
CA ILE A 427 3.28 38.80 3.86
C ILE A 427 2.13 38.03 3.21
N GLU A 428 1.77 38.40 1.98
CA GLU A 428 0.72 37.67 1.21
C GLU A 428 1.12 36.23 0.92
N SER A 429 2.36 35.99 0.49
CA SER A 429 2.89 34.65 0.26
C SER A 429 2.96 33.83 1.55
N ALA A 430 3.29 34.45 2.66
CA ALA A 430 3.33 33.81 3.96
C ALA A 430 1.94 33.43 4.48
N ILE A 431 0.93 34.28 4.30
CA ILE A 431 -0.47 33.97 4.66
C ILE A 431 -0.97 32.80 3.80
N LYS A 432 -0.72 32.82 2.48
CA LYS A 432 -1.04 31.70 1.58
C LYS A 432 -0.34 30.39 1.99
N TYR A 433 0.91 30.47 2.42
CA TYR A 433 1.68 29.32 2.87
C TYR A 433 1.13 28.70 4.16
N VAL A 434 0.73 29.52 5.13
CA VAL A 434 0.20 29.04 6.42
C VAL A 434 -1.19 28.43 6.26
N ASN A 435 -2.03 29.01 5.42
CA ASN A 435 -3.40 28.55 5.07
C ASN A 435 -4.18 28.06 6.31
N ILE A 436 -4.46 28.96 7.25
CA ILE A 436 -5.24 28.66 8.46
C ILE A 436 -6.73 28.76 8.12
N GLY A 437 -7.37 27.62 7.76
CA GLY A 437 -8.80 27.56 7.51
C GLY A 437 -9.30 28.38 6.31
N ASP A 438 -10.59 28.63 6.25
CA ASP A 438 -11.25 29.41 5.17
C ASP A 438 -11.04 30.93 5.29
N ILE A 439 -9.82 31.36 5.63
CA ILE A 439 -9.50 32.79 5.69
C ILE A 439 -9.48 33.34 4.27
N ASN A 440 -10.38 34.26 3.99
CA ASN A 440 -10.32 35.02 2.76
C ASN A 440 -9.09 35.91 2.75
N ILE A 441 -8.07 35.50 1.98
CA ILE A 441 -6.75 36.16 1.94
C ILE A 441 -6.88 37.64 1.63
N ASN A 442 -7.83 38.03 0.75
CA ASN A 442 -8.05 39.43 0.37
C ASN A 442 -8.62 40.25 1.53
N GLU A 443 -9.53 39.70 2.33
CA GLU A 443 -10.07 40.34 3.52
C GLU A 443 -9.02 40.49 4.61
N GLU A 444 -8.22 39.46 4.82
CA GLU A 444 -7.16 39.47 5.83
C GLU A 444 -6.03 40.44 5.44
N MET A 445 -5.66 40.50 4.17
CA MET A 445 -4.74 41.51 3.67
C MET A 445 -5.28 42.93 3.81
N ALA A 446 -6.58 43.15 3.62
CA ALA A 446 -7.22 44.45 3.84
C ALA A 446 -7.23 44.81 5.33
N ARG A 447 -7.46 43.88 6.25
CA ARG A 447 -7.36 44.06 7.69
C ARG A 447 -5.97 44.42 8.10
N LEU A 448 -4.96 43.65 7.66
CA LEU A 448 -3.55 43.90 7.96
C LEU A 448 -3.08 45.28 7.46
N LYS A 449 -3.50 45.68 6.26
CA LYS A 449 -3.17 47.03 5.73
C LYS A 449 -3.77 48.16 6.57
N ASN A 450 -4.89 47.92 7.22
CA ASN A 450 -5.57 48.89 8.08
C ASN A 450 -5.09 48.83 9.53
N ASP A 451 -4.32 47.81 9.93
CA ASP A 451 -3.84 47.63 11.29
C ASP A 451 -2.62 48.52 11.53
N LEU A 452 -2.68 49.32 12.62
CA LEU A 452 -1.61 50.19 13.06
C LEU A 452 -0.29 49.43 13.30
N ALA A 453 -0.37 48.22 13.89
CA ALA A 453 0.78 47.38 14.15
C ALA A 453 1.48 46.89 12.85
N TYR A 454 0.70 46.64 11.81
CA TYR A 454 1.22 46.27 10.48
C TYR A 454 1.96 47.48 9.85
N LYS A 455 1.38 48.68 9.92
CA LYS A 455 1.98 49.90 9.39
C LYS A 455 3.29 50.24 10.13
N THR A 456 3.31 50.08 11.46
CA THR A 456 4.52 50.30 12.26
C THR A 456 5.65 49.31 11.88
N LYS A 457 5.35 48.01 11.76
CA LYS A 457 6.35 47.03 11.32
C LYS A 457 6.82 47.24 9.88
N LEU A 458 5.96 47.75 9.01
CA LEU A 458 6.33 48.09 7.64
C LEU A 458 7.31 49.28 7.62
N ILE A 459 7.09 50.25 8.48
CA ILE A 459 8.00 51.42 8.66
C ILE A 459 9.37 50.94 9.17
N GLU A 460 9.41 50.07 10.19
CA GLU A 460 10.65 49.52 10.71
C GLU A 460 11.40 48.73 9.63
N ALA A 461 10.70 47.91 8.83
CA ALA A 461 11.29 47.16 7.73
C ALA A 461 11.83 48.07 6.62
N LEU A 462 11.10 49.14 6.26
CA LEU A 462 11.52 50.11 5.28
C LEU A 462 12.74 50.94 5.78
N GLN A 463 12.76 51.31 7.06
CA GLN A 463 13.91 51.98 7.68
C GLN A 463 15.15 51.09 7.69
N THR A 464 15.01 49.80 8.02
CA THR A 464 16.10 48.83 7.99
C THR A 464 16.62 48.63 6.56
N LEU A 465 15.75 48.51 5.57
CA LEU A 465 16.12 48.40 4.15
C LEU A 465 16.84 49.68 3.64
N SER A 466 16.49 50.87 4.15
CA SER A 466 17.15 52.12 3.75
C SER A 466 18.55 52.23 4.32
N GLN A 467 18.89 51.43 5.34
CA GLN A 467 20.23 51.40 5.97
C GLN A 467 21.16 50.35 5.35
N LEU A 468 20.60 49.39 4.54
CA LEU A 468 21.42 48.45 3.78
C LEU A 468 22.05 49.18 2.60
N ASP A 469 23.30 48.83 2.28
CA ASP A 469 24.14 49.43 1.25
C ASP A 469 23.53 49.22 -0.16
N THR A 470 22.48 49.96 -0.46
CA THR A 470 21.75 49.97 -1.74
C THR A 470 22.07 51.26 -2.49
N GLU A 471 21.98 51.26 -3.83
CA GLU A 471 22.18 52.46 -4.65
C GLU A 471 21.39 53.65 -4.08
N GLU A 472 22.06 54.79 -3.89
CA GLU A 472 21.54 56.02 -3.23
C GLU A 472 20.11 56.41 -3.70
N ARG A 473 19.77 56.09 -4.96
CA ARG A 473 18.47 56.36 -5.54
C ARG A 473 17.37 55.45 -4.98
N VAL A 474 17.66 54.16 -4.70
CA VAL A 474 16.72 53.19 -4.15
C VAL A 474 16.51 53.45 -2.67
N ALA A 475 17.59 53.74 -1.94
CA ALA A 475 17.53 54.12 -0.52
C ALA A 475 16.70 55.40 -0.31
N GLY A 476 16.81 56.37 -1.21
CA GLY A 476 16.01 57.61 -1.18
C GLY A 476 14.52 57.35 -1.42
N LEU A 477 14.14 56.46 -2.31
CA LEU A 477 12.76 56.08 -2.55
C LEU A 477 12.13 55.31 -1.37
N ILE A 478 12.88 54.40 -0.77
CA ILE A 478 12.45 53.62 0.41
C ILE A 478 12.26 54.57 1.61
N LYS A 479 13.18 55.50 1.84
CA LYS A 479 13.05 56.51 2.88
C LYS A 479 11.83 57.40 2.69
N LYS A 480 11.58 57.87 1.46
CA LYS A 480 10.39 58.67 1.11
C LYS A 480 9.09 57.93 1.42
N GLN A 481 8.99 56.65 1.08
CA GLN A 481 7.81 55.80 1.39
C GLN A 481 7.64 55.61 2.90
N ALA A 482 8.71 55.42 3.65
CA ALA A 482 8.67 55.34 5.12
C ALA A 482 8.14 56.64 5.74
N ASP A 483 8.64 57.79 5.28
CA ASP A 483 8.23 59.13 5.75
C ASP A 483 6.76 59.44 5.41
N GLU A 484 6.26 59.03 4.22
CA GLU A 484 4.86 59.14 3.82
C GLU A 484 3.95 58.30 4.73
N LEU A 485 4.35 57.07 5.03
CA LEU A 485 3.61 56.18 5.96
C LEU A 485 3.63 56.70 7.40
N MET A 486 4.75 57.23 7.89
CA MET A 486 4.82 57.87 9.20
C MET A 486 3.90 59.09 9.31
N LYS A 487 3.80 59.87 8.23
CA LYS A 487 2.89 61.02 8.15
C LYS A 487 1.42 60.62 8.15
N GLU A 488 1.06 59.55 7.43
CA GLU A 488 -0.30 58.99 7.46
C GLU A 488 -0.72 58.45 8.83
N LEU A 489 0.24 57.95 9.62
CA LEU A 489 0.00 57.43 10.96
C LEU A 489 0.06 58.49 12.07
N GLY A 490 0.34 59.73 11.73
CA GLY A 490 0.49 60.82 12.71
C GLY A 490 1.67 60.62 13.67
N LEU A 491 2.70 59.86 13.24
CA LEU A 491 3.91 59.55 14.02
C LEU A 491 5.07 60.52 13.76
N ASN A 492 4.84 61.60 13.03
CA ASN A 492 5.84 62.67 12.86
C ASN A 492 5.75 63.67 14.02
N GLU A 493 6.75 63.70 14.87
CA GLU A 493 7.14 64.91 15.55
C GLU A 493 8.08 65.76 14.69
#